data_3204826f77963be36c7c2f99c57c00d2
#
_entry.id   3204826f77963be36c7c2f99c57c00d2
#
_cell.length_a   1.000
_cell.length_b   1.000
_cell.length_c   1.000
_cell.angle_alpha   90.00
_cell.angle_beta   90.00
_cell.angle_gamma   90.00
#
_symmetry.space_group_name_H-M   'P 1'
#
loop_
_entity.id
_entity.type
_entity.pdbx_description
1 polymer ?
#
loop_
_entity_poly.entity_id
_entity_poly.type
_entity_poly.pdbx_seq_one_letter_code
_entity_poly.pdbx_strand_id
1 'polypeptide(L)'
;VFTHAARILPLFEDLKKAVDDAREQTLERIRVMTACYTTYHWLPSVIKKYRSDNPGVEIEIRSDAGKDFFDLLEANLVDLVISDCRRLTSSKFRRELLFEDEFILLVAPGNPFSKSKTITRKDLDGMDLIMFDVPEERSTVLNAFIKPLQIRVNSVTRLPLTEGIMEMVSADLGIAMMPAWIARPYIERKQVVELRIPGKTVRRNWYVYSHPHLTTYQ
;
A
#
# COMPACT_ATOMS: atom_id res chain seq x y z
N VAL A 1 -21.69 57.48 2.06
CA VAL A 1 -21.73 56.01 2.11
C VAL A 1 -21.69 55.42 0.68
N PHE A 2 -22.48 55.90 -0.29
CA PHE A 2 -22.50 55.41 -1.66
C PHE A 2 -21.16 55.58 -2.41
N THR A 3 -20.40 56.61 -2.14
CA THR A 3 -19.12 56.89 -2.81
C THR A 3 -18.01 55.89 -2.43
N HIS A 4 -18.06 55.30 -1.26
CA HIS A 4 -17.10 54.29 -0.83
C HIS A 4 -17.46 52.89 -1.38
N ALA A 5 -18.76 52.56 -1.45
CA ALA A 5 -19.22 51.28 -2.04
C ALA A 5 -18.86 51.17 -3.52
N ALA A 6 -18.98 52.26 -4.29
CA ALA A 6 -18.59 52.32 -5.68
C ALA A 6 -17.09 52.11 -5.94
N ARG A 7 -16.24 52.33 -4.97
CA ARG A 7 -14.78 52.09 -5.06
C ARG A 7 -14.36 50.71 -4.60
N ILE A 8 -15.17 50.05 -3.76
CA ILE A 8 -14.87 48.72 -3.21
C ILE A 8 -15.33 47.60 -4.16
N LEU A 9 -16.46 47.79 -4.84
CA LEU A 9 -17.01 46.79 -5.76
C LEU A 9 -16.02 46.38 -6.87
N PRO A 10 -15.35 47.28 -7.60
CA PRO A 10 -14.37 46.90 -8.63
C PRO A 10 -13.18 46.11 -8.01
N LEU A 11 -12.72 46.49 -6.81
CA LEU A 11 -11.65 45.73 -6.13
C LEU A 11 -12.04 44.32 -5.75
N PHE A 12 -13.31 44.09 -5.39
CA PHE A 12 -13.85 42.76 -5.16
C PHE A 12 -13.94 41.92 -6.45
N GLU A 13 -14.33 42.55 -7.56
CA GLU A 13 -14.37 41.89 -8.87
C GLU A 13 -12.97 41.55 -9.37
N ASP A 14 -12.00 42.48 -9.22
CA ASP A 14 -10.59 42.24 -9.56
C ASP A 14 -9.98 41.14 -8.69
N LEU A 15 -10.28 41.13 -7.37
CA LEU A 15 -9.83 40.07 -6.45
C LEU A 15 -10.44 38.71 -6.82
N LYS A 16 -11.75 38.68 -7.13
CA LYS A 16 -12.42 37.47 -7.56
C LYS A 16 -11.82 36.93 -8.84
N LYS A 17 -11.59 37.81 -9.83
CA LYS A 17 -10.95 37.44 -11.08
C LYS A 17 -9.52 36.93 -10.87
N ALA A 18 -8.71 37.61 -10.02
CA ALA A 18 -7.38 37.16 -9.68
C ALA A 18 -7.35 35.80 -8.94
N VAL A 19 -8.37 35.54 -8.11
CA VAL A 19 -8.54 34.23 -7.44
C VAL A 19 -8.96 33.15 -8.45
N ASP A 20 -9.85 33.47 -9.38
CA ASP A 20 -10.30 32.54 -10.42
C ASP A 20 -9.15 32.28 -11.42
N ASP A 21 -8.40 33.31 -11.85
CA ASP A 21 -7.20 33.17 -12.69
C ASP A 21 -6.09 32.36 -11.98
N ALA A 22 -5.92 32.54 -10.67
CA ALA A 22 -4.99 31.73 -9.86
C ALA A 22 -5.46 30.29 -9.71
N ARG A 23 -6.76 30.02 -9.68
CA ARG A 23 -7.32 28.68 -9.70
C ARG A 23 -7.14 28.00 -11.05
N GLU A 24 -7.33 28.71 -12.15
CA GLU A 24 -7.08 28.17 -13.50
C GLU A 24 -5.59 27.91 -13.78
N GLN A 25 -4.68 28.67 -13.14
CA GLN A 25 -3.23 28.49 -13.27
C GLN A 25 -2.63 27.55 -12.22
N THR A 26 -3.38 27.19 -11.18
CA THR A 26 -2.91 26.24 -10.16
C THR A 26 -3.19 24.85 -10.67
N LEU A 27 -2.15 24.14 -11.08
CA LEU A 27 -2.20 22.70 -11.28
C LEU A 27 -2.93 22.08 -10.10
N GLU A 28 -4.05 21.40 -10.35
CA GLU A 28 -4.71 20.64 -9.29
C GLU A 28 -3.71 19.64 -8.76
N ARG A 29 -3.35 19.77 -7.49
CA ARG A 29 -2.37 18.89 -6.85
C ARG A 29 -3.10 17.87 -6.00
N ILE A 30 -2.85 16.59 -6.26
CA ILE A 30 -3.32 15.47 -5.44
C ILE A 30 -2.14 14.91 -4.67
N ARG A 31 -2.19 15.02 -3.34
CA ARG A 31 -1.17 14.50 -2.43
C ARG A 31 -1.56 13.09 -2.00
N VAL A 32 -0.79 12.11 -2.44
CA VAL A 32 -1.04 10.70 -2.17
C VAL A 32 -0.01 10.18 -1.18
N MET A 33 -0.47 9.54 -0.11
CA MET A 33 0.36 8.81 0.82
C MET A 33 0.09 7.32 0.77
N THR A 34 1.12 6.52 0.90
CA THR A 34 0.98 5.08 1.04
C THR A 34 1.58 4.60 2.35
N ALA A 35 0.80 3.80 3.08
CA ALA A 35 1.24 3.18 4.33
C ALA A 35 2.17 1.98 4.13
N CYS A 36 2.37 1.54 2.89
CA CYS A 36 3.17 0.37 2.57
C CYS A 36 4.06 0.64 1.37
N TYR A 37 5.35 0.50 1.56
CA TYR A 37 6.36 0.71 0.51
C TYR A 37 6.12 -0.19 -0.73
N THR A 38 5.52 -1.37 -0.56
CA THR A 38 5.27 -2.27 -1.68
C THR A 38 4.29 -1.72 -2.73
N THR A 39 3.49 -0.70 -2.40
CA THR A 39 2.63 -0.01 -3.38
C THR A 39 3.42 0.62 -4.53
N TYR A 40 4.69 0.96 -4.32
CA TYR A 40 5.55 1.51 -5.38
C TYR A 40 5.81 0.55 -6.54
N HIS A 41 5.51 -0.73 -6.42
CA HIS A 41 5.58 -1.68 -7.54
C HIS A 41 4.49 -1.46 -8.59
N TRP A 42 3.32 -0.89 -8.23
CA TRP A 42 2.20 -0.68 -9.14
C TRP A 42 1.72 0.79 -9.24
N LEU A 43 1.85 1.56 -8.17
CA LEU A 43 1.38 2.95 -8.09
C LEU A 43 1.94 3.86 -9.20
N PRO A 44 3.22 3.78 -9.61
CA PRO A 44 3.75 4.59 -10.71
C PRO A 44 3.02 4.38 -12.02
N SER A 45 2.57 3.16 -12.33
CA SER A 45 1.82 2.86 -13.54
C SER A 45 0.43 3.52 -13.52
N VAL A 46 -0.21 3.53 -12.35
CA VAL A 46 -1.50 4.22 -12.15
C VAL A 46 -1.33 5.72 -12.31
N ILE A 47 -0.31 6.29 -11.67
CA ILE A 47 0.01 7.73 -11.78
C ILE A 47 0.27 8.13 -13.23
N LYS A 48 1.08 7.34 -13.95
CA LYS A 48 1.38 7.60 -15.37
C LYS A 48 0.12 7.65 -16.20
N LYS A 49 -0.78 6.67 -16.03
CA LYS A 49 -2.05 6.62 -16.74
C LYS A 49 -2.93 7.83 -16.39
N TYR A 50 -3.10 8.11 -15.09
CA TYR A 50 -3.94 9.22 -14.64
C TYR A 50 -3.44 10.58 -15.17
N ARG A 51 -2.13 10.85 -15.14
CA ARG A 51 -1.54 12.07 -15.69
C ARG A 51 -1.69 12.19 -17.19
N SER A 52 -1.70 11.07 -17.92
CA SER A 52 -1.97 11.07 -19.37
C SER A 52 -3.40 11.50 -19.67
N ASP A 53 -4.35 11.07 -18.84
CA ASP A 53 -5.77 11.35 -19.01
C ASP A 53 -6.14 12.74 -18.43
N ASN A 54 -5.34 13.27 -17.50
CA ASN A 54 -5.55 14.53 -16.78
C ASN A 54 -4.27 15.39 -16.74
N PRO A 55 -3.87 16.01 -17.87
CA PRO A 55 -2.58 16.71 -17.98
C PRO A 55 -2.46 17.96 -17.10
N GLY A 56 -3.58 18.50 -16.59
CA GLY A 56 -3.62 19.63 -15.65
C GLY A 56 -3.48 19.23 -14.18
N VAL A 57 -3.26 17.93 -13.85
CA VAL A 57 -3.19 17.46 -12.48
C VAL A 57 -1.77 17.02 -12.13
N GLU A 58 -1.24 17.57 -11.03
CA GLU A 58 0.02 17.13 -10.42
C GLU A 58 -0.27 16.09 -9.31
N ILE A 59 0.40 14.94 -9.37
CA ILE A 59 0.36 13.95 -8.29
C ILE A 59 1.66 14.02 -7.51
N GLU A 60 1.54 14.35 -6.23
CA GLU A 60 2.65 14.40 -5.27
C GLU A 60 2.59 13.18 -4.35
N ILE A 61 3.66 12.38 -4.35
CA ILE A 61 3.76 11.25 -3.40
C ILE A 61 4.40 11.77 -2.11
N ARG A 62 3.68 11.60 -1.00
CA ARG A 62 4.17 11.93 0.34
C ARG A 62 4.68 10.69 1.06
N SER A 63 5.83 10.83 1.71
CA SER A 63 6.43 9.81 2.56
C SER A 63 6.85 10.46 3.88
N ASP A 64 5.94 10.57 4.84
CA ASP A 64 6.24 11.08 6.18
C ASP A 64 6.50 9.89 7.10
N ALA A 65 7.76 9.49 7.21
CA ALA A 65 8.17 8.43 8.13
C ALA A 65 7.87 8.82 9.58
N GLY A 66 7.10 8.01 10.28
CA GLY A 66 6.86 8.14 11.71
C GLY A 66 5.57 8.85 12.11
N LYS A 67 4.79 9.40 11.18
CA LYS A 67 3.45 9.94 11.48
C LYS A 67 2.35 8.95 11.13
N ASP A 68 1.27 8.96 11.90
CA ASP A 68 0.06 8.24 11.53
C ASP A 68 -0.53 8.90 10.27
N PHE A 69 -0.74 8.12 9.23
CA PHE A 69 -1.24 8.62 7.94
C PHE A 69 -2.68 9.14 8.03
N PHE A 70 -3.46 8.73 9.03
CA PHE A 70 -4.78 9.31 9.29
C PHE A 70 -4.68 10.70 9.92
N ASP A 71 -3.67 10.95 10.75
CA ASP A 71 -3.42 12.30 11.30
C ASP A 71 -3.04 13.27 10.17
N LEU A 72 -2.27 12.80 9.18
CA LEU A 72 -1.93 13.62 8.01
C LEU A 72 -3.16 13.91 7.14
N LEU A 73 -4.05 12.94 6.97
CA LEU A 73 -5.30 13.13 6.26
C LEU A 73 -6.22 14.11 7.02
N GLU A 74 -6.35 13.98 8.34
CA GLU A 74 -7.15 14.88 9.19
C GLU A 74 -6.61 16.32 9.16
N ALA A 75 -5.30 16.48 9.11
CA ALA A 75 -4.63 17.78 9.00
C ALA A 75 -4.64 18.37 7.57
N ASN A 76 -5.29 17.74 6.60
CA ASN A 76 -5.27 18.13 5.18
C ASN A 76 -3.85 18.24 4.58
N LEU A 77 -2.89 17.47 5.10
CA LEU A 77 -1.53 17.42 4.57
C LEU A 77 -1.39 16.42 3.42
N VAL A 78 -2.33 15.49 3.33
CA VAL A 78 -2.52 14.55 2.21
C VAL A 78 -3.99 14.47 1.84
N ASP A 79 -4.30 14.12 0.60
CA ASP A 79 -5.66 14.04 0.07
C ASP A 79 -6.15 12.59 -0.02
N LEU A 80 -5.22 11.67 -0.33
CA LEU A 80 -5.48 10.24 -0.43
C LEU A 80 -4.47 9.45 0.40
N VAL A 81 -4.95 8.43 1.11
CA VAL A 81 -4.11 7.44 1.79
C VAL A 81 -4.43 6.06 1.27
N ILE A 82 -3.40 5.35 0.78
CA ILE A 82 -3.50 3.96 0.36
C ILE A 82 -2.95 3.07 1.48
N SER A 83 -3.79 2.17 1.99
CA SER A 83 -3.42 1.30 3.12
C SER A 83 -4.17 -0.02 3.10
N ASP A 84 -3.54 -1.05 3.65
CA ASP A 84 -4.15 -2.34 3.97
C ASP A 84 -4.77 -2.36 5.39
N CYS A 85 -4.58 -1.30 6.14
CA CYS A 85 -5.12 -1.17 7.49
C CYS A 85 -6.63 -0.94 7.44
N ARG A 86 -7.40 -1.87 8.00
CA ARG A 86 -8.84 -1.70 8.21
C ARG A 86 -9.08 -0.96 9.53
N ARG A 87 -8.59 0.28 9.65
CA ARG A 87 -9.01 1.11 10.77
C ARG A 87 -10.50 1.38 10.65
N LEU A 88 -11.25 1.20 11.73
CA LEU A 88 -12.64 1.65 11.80
C LEU A 88 -12.60 3.16 11.62
N THR A 89 -12.99 3.62 10.46
CA THR A 89 -13.05 5.04 10.15
C THR A 89 -14.10 5.68 11.04
N SER A 90 -13.72 6.74 11.73
CA SER A 90 -14.70 7.74 12.15
C SER A 90 -15.45 8.19 10.89
N SER A 91 -16.68 8.68 11.05
CA SER A 91 -17.48 9.28 9.96
C SER A 91 -16.78 10.43 9.21
N LYS A 92 -15.55 10.74 9.60
CA LYS A 92 -14.70 11.80 9.03
C LYS A 92 -14.08 11.45 7.67
N PHE A 93 -13.91 10.16 7.34
CA PHE A 93 -13.23 9.73 6.13
C PHE A 93 -14.07 8.76 5.32
N ARG A 94 -14.03 8.90 4.00
CA ARG A 94 -14.52 7.92 3.05
C ARG A 94 -13.48 6.83 2.90
N ARG A 95 -13.93 5.58 2.87
CA ARG A 95 -13.09 4.42 2.59
C ARG A 95 -13.65 3.65 1.43
N GLU A 96 -12.83 3.37 0.45
CA GLU A 96 -13.18 2.53 -0.69
C GLU A 96 -12.23 1.35 -0.81
N LEU A 97 -12.77 0.18 -1.16
CA LEU A 97 -11.98 -1.00 -1.47
C LEU A 97 -11.34 -0.81 -2.84
N LEU A 98 -10.01 -0.93 -2.91
CA LEU A 98 -9.27 -0.89 -4.17
C LEU A 98 -9.18 -2.28 -4.80
N PHE A 99 -8.64 -3.23 -4.06
CA PHE A 99 -8.49 -4.62 -4.48
C PHE A 99 -8.19 -5.52 -3.30
N GLU A 100 -8.30 -6.82 -3.54
CA GLU A 100 -7.85 -7.88 -2.63
C GLU A 100 -6.56 -8.49 -3.17
N ASP A 101 -5.53 -8.69 -2.34
CA ASP A 101 -4.34 -9.44 -2.67
C ASP A 101 -4.31 -10.79 -1.92
N GLU A 102 -3.60 -11.74 -2.52
CA GLU A 102 -3.39 -13.08 -1.96
C GLU A 102 -1.91 -13.23 -1.59
N PHE A 103 -1.66 -13.80 -0.42
CA PHE A 103 -0.32 -14.15 0.04
C PHE A 103 0.01 -15.58 -0.34
N ILE A 104 1.20 -15.78 -0.87
CA ILE A 104 1.75 -17.09 -1.24
C ILE A 104 3.01 -17.40 -0.41
N LEU A 105 3.24 -18.66 -0.15
CA LEU A 105 4.44 -19.13 0.52
C LEU A 105 5.55 -19.34 -0.51
N LEU A 106 6.78 -18.95 -0.16
CA LEU A 106 7.94 -18.98 -1.04
C LEU A 106 9.08 -19.77 -0.40
N VAL A 107 9.77 -20.55 -1.23
CA VAL A 107 10.97 -21.31 -0.88
C VAL A 107 12.01 -21.19 -1.99
N ALA A 108 13.25 -21.57 -1.69
CA ALA A 108 14.29 -21.72 -2.69
C ALA A 108 13.97 -22.81 -3.73
N PRO A 109 14.46 -22.72 -4.96
CA PRO A 109 14.31 -23.79 -5.97
C PRO A 109 14.92 -25.14 -5.53
N GLY A 110 15.97 -25.11 -4.70
CA GLY A 110 16.62 -26.29 -4.11
C GLY A 110 15.89 -26.92 -2.94
N ASN A 111 14.90 -26.24 -2.38
CA ASN A 111 14.17 -26.71 -1.22
C ASN A 111 13.42 -28.02 -1.52
N PRO A 112 13.41 -29.01 -0.61
CA PRO A 112 12.73 -30.30 -0.85
C PRO A 112 11.27 -30.21 -1.30
N PHE A 113 10.53 -29.19 -0.78
CA PHE A 113 9.11 -28.98 -1.10
C PHE A 113 8.87 -28.32 -2.46
N SER A 114 9.91 -27.76 -3.11
CA SER A 114 9.79 -27.04 -4.39
C SER A 114 9.20 -27.90 -5.51
N LYS A 115 9.49 -29.21 -5.50
CA LYS A 115 9.03 -30.15 -6.51
C LYS A 115 7.53 -30.48 -6.38
N SER A 116 7.03 -30.62 -5.16
CA SER A 116 5.61 -30.93 -4.90
C SER A 116 4.71 -29.71 -5.05
N LYS A 117 5.28 -28.51 -4.92
CA LYS A 117 4.56 -27.22 -4.88
C LYS A 117 3.46 -27.15 -3.81
N THR A 118 3.44 -28.09 -2.90
CA THR A 118 2.52 -28.18 -1.77
C THR A 118 3.28 -28.48 -0.50
N ILE A 119 2.80 -27.96 0.60
CA ILE A 119 3.37 -28.14 1.94
C ILE A 119 2.21 -28.25 2.94
N THR A 120 2.38 -29.08 3.95
CA THR A 120 1.41 -29.19 5.03
C THR A 120 1.77 -28.28 6.20
N ARG A 121 0.81 -28.05 7.10
CA ARG A 121 1.09 -27.30 8.34
C ARG A 121 2.22 -27.91 9.15
N LYS A 122 2.29 -29.24 9.21
CA LYS A 122 3.32 -29.95 10.00
C LYS A 122 4.72 -29.75 9.42
N ASP A 123 4.84 -29.65 8.12
CA ASP A 123 6.11 -29.45 7.44
C ASP A 123 6.68 -28.03 7.68
N LEU A 124 5.85 -27.10 8.12
CA LEU A 124 6.23 -25.71 8.46
C LEU A 124 6.79 -25.60 9.87
N ASP A 125 6.54 -26.59 10.75
CA ASP A 125 7.08 -26.58 12.12
C ASP A 125 8.61 -26.75 12.05
N GLY A 126 9.34 -25.86 12.72
CA GLY A 126 10.79 -25.84 12.74
C GLY A 126 11.47 -25.13 11.58
N MET A 127 10.72 -24.55 10.62
CA MET A 127 11.31 -23.74 9.56
C MET A 127 11.68 -22.34 10.05
N ASP A 128 12.70 -21.75 9.42
CA ASP A 128 13.08 -20.36 9.61
C ASP A 128 12.18 -19.46 8.77
N LEU A 129 11.58 -18.46 9.41
CA LEU A 129 10.67 -17.51 8.77
C LEU A 129 11.40 -16.20 8.43
N ILE A 130 11.30 -15.76 7.18
CA ILE A 130 11.79 -14.47 6.72
C ILE A 130 10.59 -13.60 6.39
N MET A 131 10.51 -12.40 6.96
CA MET A 131 9.34 -11.54 6.80
C MET A 131 9.70 -10.06 6.83
N PHE A 132 8.74 -9.21 6.47
CA PHE A 132 8.90 -7.77 6.62
C PHE A 132 9.03 -7.37 8.10
N ASP A 133 9.89 -6.36 8.33
CA ASP A 133 10.01 -5.70 9.62
C ASP A 133 8.85 -4.72 9.82
N VAL A 134 7.76 -5.28 10.34
CA VAL A 134 6.55 -4.53 10.70
C VAL A 134 6.13 -4.90 12.12
N PRO A 135 5.47 -4.01 12.86
CA PRO A 135 4.90 -4.32 14.16
C PRO A 135 4.03 -5.59 14.10
N GLU A 136 4.10 -6.40 15.14
CA GLU A 136 3.45 -7.72 15.16
C GLU A 136 1.94 -7.62 14.94
N GLU A 137 1.29 -6.64 15.54
CA GLU A 137 -0.14 -6.36 15.40
C GLU A 137 -0.55 -6.01 13.97
N ARG A 138 0.38 -5.53 13.16
CA ARG A 138 0.18 -5.17 11.73
C ARG A 138 0.61 -6.27 10.77
N SER A 139 1.25 -7.33 11.25
CA SER A 139 1.76 -8.40 10.40
C SER A 139 0.64 -9.33 9.94
N THR A 140 0.28 -9.28 8.65
CA THR A 140 -0.65 -10.24 8.02
C THR A 140 -0.13 -11.67 8.16
N VAL A 141 1.17 -11.89 7.98
CA VAL A 141 1.80 -13.21 8.07
C VAL A 141 1.62 -13.81 9.46
N LEU A 142 1.92 -13.05 10.51
CA LEU A 142 1.77 -13.56 11.88
C LEU A 142 0.30 -13.75 12.25
N ASN A 143 -0.56 -12.77 11.94
CA ASN A 143 -1.93 -12.75 12.46
C ASN A 143 -2.93 -13.57 11.62
N ALA A 144 -2.70 -13.75 10.32
CA ALA A 144 -3.59 -14.52 9.45
C ALA A 144 -3.05 -15.92 9.09
N PHE A 145 -1.76 -16.20 9.36
CA PHE A 145 -1.13 -17.45 8.97
C PHE A 145 -0.47 -18.18 10.16
N ILE A 146 0.59 -17.64 10.72
CA ILE A 146 1.40 -18.34 11.75
C ILE A 146 0.57 -18.65 12.99
N LYS A 147 -0.04 -17.64 13.62
CA LYS A 147 -0.80 -17.80 14.88
C LYS A 147 -2.04 -18.68 14.70
N PRO A 148 -2.93 -18.47 13.68
CA PRO A 148 -4.12 -19.30 13.52
C PRO A 148 -3.82 -20.76 13.21
N LEU A 149 -2.71 -21.05 12.54
CA LEU A 149 -2.27 -22.41 12.26
C LEU A 149 -1.38 -22.99 13.37
N GLN A 150 -1.06 -22.22 14.40
CA GLN A 150 -0.18 -22.62 15.52
C GLN A 150 1.16 -23.20 15.02
N ILE A 151 1.75 -22.56 13.98
CA ILE A 151 3.03 -22.97 13.42
C ILE A 151 4.14 -22.55 14.38
N ARG A 152 5.05 -23.49 14.67
CA ARG A 152 6.23 -23.25 15.51
C ARG A 152 7.44 -23.04 14.63
N VAL A 153 7.74 -21.78 14.31
CA VAL A 153 8.96 -21.43 13.56
C VAL A 153 10.20 -21.55 14.46
N ASN A 154 11.32 -21.95 13.86
CA ASN A 154 12.61 -22.07 14.55
C ASN A 154 13.18 -20.67 14.84
N SER A 155 13.19 -19.79 13.82
CA SER A 155 13.66 -18.41 13.94
C SER A 155 12.80 -17.46 13.10
N VAL A 156 12.91 -16.15 13.37
CA VAL A 156 12.26 -15.10 12.59
C VAL A 156 13.29 -14.05 12.21
N THR A 157 13.59 -13.94 10.93
CA THR A 157 14.41 -12.85 10.35
C THR A 157 13.49 -11.76 9.80
N ARG A 158 13.69 -10.52 10.27
CA ARG A 158 12.92 -9.35 9.87
C ARG A 158 13.76 -8.45 8.98
N LEU A 159 13.23 -8.09 7.83
CA LEU A 159 13.91 -7.24 6.84
C LEU A 159 12.96 -6.14 6.35
N PRO A 160 13.48 -4.92 6.10
CA PRO A 160 12.66 -3.80 5.67
C PRO A 160 12.32 -3.85 4.16
N LEU A 161 13.09 -4.58 3.35
CA LEU A 161 13.02 -4.54 1.89
C LEU A 161 12.67 -5.90 1.28
N THR A 162 11.85 -5.87 0.23
CA THR A 162 11.44 -7.05 -0.56
C THR A 162 12.66 -7.80 -1.10
N GLU A 163 13.61 -7.07 -1.66
CA GLU A 163 14.80 -7.63 -2.29
C GLU A 163 15.60 -8.47 -1.28
N GLY A 164 15.81 -7.95 -0.07
CA GLY A 164 16.50 -8.68 0.99
C GLY A 164 15.81 -9.98 1.38
N ILE A 165 14.46 -9.95 1.49
CA ILE A 165 13.67 -11.15 1.76
C ILE A 165 13.84 -12.18 0.63
N MET A 166 13.73 -11.74 -0.63
CA MET A 166 13.84 -12.63 -1.79
C MET A 166 15.22 -13.25 -1.94
N GLU A 167 16.29 -12.48 -1.72
CA GLU A 167 17.66 -13.00 -1.74
C GLU A 167 17.88 -14.06 -0.66
N MET A 168 17.39 -13.82 0.56
CA MET A 168 17.53 -14.82 1.64
C MET A 168 16.73 -16.09 1.35
N VAL A 169 15.50 -15.96 0.82
CA VAL A 169 14.71 -17.14 0.42
C VAL A 169 15.39 -17.89 -0.72
N SER A 170 15.92 -17.19 -1.74
CA SER A 170 16.60 -17.84 -2.87
C SER A 170 17.87 -18.57 -2.46
N ALA A 171 18.54 -18.09 -1.39
CA ALA A 171 19.71 -18.71 -0.78
C ALA A 171 19.37 -19.89 0.18
N ASP A 172 18.09 -20.29 0.28
CA ASP A 172 17.56 -21.35 1.16
C ASP A 172 17.84 -21.09 2.66
N LEU A 173 17.81 -19.81 3.06
CA LEU A 173 18.00 -19.40 4.45
C LEU A 173 16.68 -19.37 5.24
N GLY A 174 15.57 -19.75 4.61
CA GLY A 174 14.25 -19.84 5.23
C GLY A 174 13.12 -19.71 4.22
N ILE A 175 11.92 -19.62 4.74
CA ILE A 175 10.69 -19.45 3.96
C ILE A 175 10.14 -18.04 4.14
N ALA A 176 9.44 -17.51 3.14
CA ALA A 176 8.70 -16.26 3.26
C ALA A 176 7.26 -16.42 2.79
N MET A 177 6.35 -15.62 3.37
CA MET A 177 5.00 -15.48 2.86
C MET A 177 4.80 -14.04 2.40
N MET A 178 4.47 -13.87 1.12
CA MET A 178 4.40 -12.55 0.48
C MET A 178 3.19 -12.43 -0.46
N PRO A 179 2.72 -11.20 -0.74
CA PRO A 179 1.73 -10.98 -1.79
C PRO A 179 2.19 -11.55 -3.13
N ALA A 180 1.30 -12.28 -3.79
CA ALA A 180 1.63 -12.98 -5.05
C ALA A 180 2.15 -12.03 -6.13
N TRP A 181 1.59 -10.84 -6.24
CA TRP A 181 2.01 -9.83 -7.24
C TRP A 181 3.44 -9.30 -7.02
N ILE A 182 3.93 -9.29 -5.77
CA ILE A 182 5.33 -8.94 -5.43
C ILE A 182 6.27 -10.10 -5.81
N ALA A 183 5.85 -11.33 -5.51
CA ALA A 183 6.67 -12.51 -5.73
C ALA A 183 6.76 -12.92 -7.21
N ARG A 184 5.77 -12.57 -8.03
CA ARG A 184 5.65 -13.01 -9.43
C ARG A 184 6.92 -12.83 -10.26
N PRO A 185 7.60 -11.64 -10.29
CA PRO A 185 8.82 -11.46 -11.06
C PRO A 185 9.96 -12.40 -10.65
N TYR A 186 10.06 -12.73 -9.36
CA TYR A 186 11.09 -13.65 -8.84
C TYR A 186 10.78 -15.10 -9.16
N ILE A 187 9.50 -15.48 -9.16
CA ILE A 187 9.05 -16.81 -9.58
C ILE A 187 9.32 -17.01 -11.08
N GLU A 188 9.00 -16.03 -11.92
CA GLU A 188 9.26 -16.07 -13.38
C GLU A 188 10.75 -16.20 -13.69
N ARG A 189 11.61 -15.56 -12.91
CA ARG A 189 13.08 -15.69 -13.00
C ARG A 189 13.62 -16.97 -12.35
N LYS A 190 12.74 -17.82 -11.78
CA LYS A 190 13.09 -19.07 -11.09
C LYS A 190 14.02 -18.88 -9.88
N GLN A 191 13.99 -17.70 -9.27
CA GLN A 191 14.76 -17.39 -8.06
C GLN A 191 14.11 -17.98 -6.81
N VAL A 192 12.78 -18.08 -6.80
CA VAL A 192 11.98 -18.67 -5.74
C VAL A 192 10.86 -19.54 -6.33
N VAL A 193 10.30 -20.44 -5.53
CA VAL A 193 9.20 -21.32 -5.90
C VAL A 193 8.00 -21.07 -4.98
N GLU A 194 6.83 -20.92 -5.58
CA GLU A 194 5.55 -20.83 -4.86
C GLU A 194 5.18 -22.19 -4.29
N LEU A 195 4.82 -22.22 -3.01
CA LEU A 195 4.18 -23.35 -2.36
C LEU A 195 2.75 -23.02 -1.96
N ARG A 196 1.90 -24.03 -1.98
CA ARG A 196 0.50 -23.95 -1.53
C ARG A 196 0.27 -24.83 -0.32
N ILE A 197 -0.55 -24.34 0.60
CA ILE A 197 -1.07 -25.14 1.70
C ILE A 197 -2.50 -25.50 1.32
N PRO A 198 -2.81 -26.79 1.11
CA PRO A 198 -4.16 -27.20 0.76
C PRO A 198 -5.20 -26.68 1.74
N GLY A 199 -6.27 -26.09 1.22
CA GLY A 199 -7.38 -25.57 2.03
C GLY A 199 -7.10 -24.29 2.80
N LYS A 200 -5.92 -23.64 2.59
CA LYS A 200 -5.58 -22.38 3.27
C LYS A 200 -5.18 -21.31 2.27
N THR A 201 -5.91 -20.20 2.27
CA THR A 201 -5.61 -18.98 1.53
C THR A 201 -5.54 -17.82 2.50
N VAL A 202 -4.50 -17.01 2.40
CA VAL A 202 -4.35 -15.76 3.17
C VAL A 202 -4.57 -14.60 2.23
N ARG A 203 -5.55 -13.77 2.52
CA ARG A 203 -5.93 -12.62 1.70
C ARG A 203 -5.91 -11.36 2.51
N ARG A 204 -5.73 -10.24 1.83
CA ARG A 204 -5.68 -8.90 2.42
C ARG A 204 -6.36 -7.92 1.48
N ASN A 205 -7.14 -7.02 2.06
CA ASN A 205 -7.81 -5.95 1.33
C ASN A 205 -6.97 -4.68 1.36
N TRP A 206 -6.91 -3.98 0.23
CA TRP A 206 -6.36 -2.66 0.09
C TRP A 206 -7.45 -1.63 -0.03
N TYR A 207 -7.28 -0.52 0.65
CA TYR A 207 -8.26 0.57 0.69
C TYR A 207 -7.60 1.88 0.31
N VAL A 208 -8.40 2.78 -0.26
CA VAL A 208 -8.10 4.21 -0.32
C VAL A 208 -8.97 4.93 0.71
N TYR A 209 -8.38 5.88 1.38
CA TYR A 209 -9.03 6.77 2.33
C TYR A 209 -8.92 8.20 1.82
N SER A 210 -10.01 8.95 1.93
CA SER A 210 -10.09 10.37 1.53
C SER A 210 -11.07 11.12 2.42
N HIS A 211 -11.07 12.45 2.32
CA HIS A 211 -12.16 13.24 2.87
C HIS A 211 -13.45 13.01 2.11
N PRO A 212 -14.64 13.07 2.79
CA PRO A 212 -15.93 12.81 2.15
C PRO A 212 -16.30 13.78 1.02
N HIS A 213 -15.74 14.99 1.04
CA HIS A 213 -16.00 16.04 0.04
C HIS A 213 -15.14 15.90 -1.23
N LEU A 214 -14.11 15.04 -1.22
CA LEU A 214 -13.40 14.71 -2.44
C LEU A 214 -14.32 13.84 -3.29
N THR A 215 -14.96 14.47 -4.27
CA THR A 215 -15.78 13.78 -5.27
C THR A 215 -14.86 12.90 -6.10
N THR A 216 -15.15 11.61 -6.12
CA THR A 216 -14.56 10.70 -7.12
C THR A 216 -15.01 11.21 -8.48
N TYR A 217 -14.07 11.73 -9.26
CA TYR A 217 -14.32 11.91 -10.70
C TYR A 217 -14.57 10.50 -11.25
N GLN A 218 -15.79 10.31 -11.79
CA GLN A 218 -16.19 9.08 -12.47
C GLN A 218 -15.45 8.96 -13.80
#